data_e017267826c49ddf7602c66868e972de
#
_entry.id   e017267826c49ddf7602c66868e972de
#
_cell.length_a   1.000
_cell.length_b   1.000
_cell.length_c   1.000
_cell.angle_alpha   90.00
_cell.angle_beta   90.00
_cell.angle_gamma   90.00
#
_symmetry.space_group_name_H-M   'P 1'
#
loop_
_entity.id
_entity.type
_entity.pdbx_description
1 polymer ?
#
loop_
_entity_poly.entity_id
_entity_poly.type
_entity_poly.pdbx_seq_one_letter_code
_entity_poly.pdbx_strand_id
1 'polypeptide(L)'
;MDNGLGQLGGREPTRVVVITCAVLETEVEHFVRSCPQVLHVEKLRQGLHNDPPRLRRELQEAVDRVEQQVPKAEVIVLGYGLCSRGTEEVCTRRCRMVIPRAHDCITLLLGDRRRYADYVRQQPGTYWYSPGWNRHHVPPGPQRYETLHKQYVERYGEDNAEYLMSAEQHWFNTYNRATYVDLGVGATPEDLTFTRACADWLHWQMDHQHGDAELLRTLLTGPWDDERFLVLAPGQSLTMTADPDRIIRAVQRAPAPACNGCAATACGGKATAEIVPPPTPIRSGAGDIAGYGCPSATGEPAVTSSSPSQQRPVDAAVTPAPGENPP
;
A
#
# COMPACT_ATOMS: atom_id res chain seq x y z
N MET A 1 -44.36 -23.12 -38.96
CA MET A 1 -43.37 -22.03 -38.94
C MET A 1 -42.92 -21.94 -37.47
N ASP A 2 -41.86 -22.62 -37.20
CA ASP A 2 -41.36 -22.82 -35.83
C ASP A 2 -40.27 -21.77 -35.58
N ASN A 3 -40.58 -20.78 -34.76
CA ASN A 3 -39.64 -19.71 -34.41
C ASN A 3 -38.74 -20.23 -33.27
N GLY A 4 -37.68 -20.90 -33.63
CA GLY A 4 -36.60 -21.22 -32.75
C GLY A 4 -35.87 -19.98 -32.25
N LEU A 5 -36.38 -19.35 -31.19
CA LEU A 5 -35.58 -18.42 -30.39
C LEU A 5 -34.56 -19.24 -29.61
N GLY A 6 -33.37 -19.38 -30.21
CA GLY A 6 -32.21 -19.91 -29.51
C GLY A 6 -31.97 -19.08 -28.25
N GLN A 7 -32.15 -19.72 -27.10
CA GLN A 7 -31.67 -19.23 -25.81
C GLN A 7 -30.18 -19.02 -25.93
N LEU A 8 -29.75 -17.76 -26.03
CA LEU A 8 -28.39 -17.38 -25.77
C LEU A 8 -28.11 -17.74 -24.30
N GLY A 9 -27.50 -18.89 -24.10
CA GLY A 9 -27.05 -19.36 -22.78
C GLY A 9 -26.12 -18.33 -22.16
N GLY A 10 -26.68 -17.41 -21.39
CA GLY A 10 -25.92 -16.46 -20.61
C GLY A 10 -25.04 -17.23 -19.65
N ARG A 11 -23.74 -17.16 -19.85
CA ARG A 11 -22.77 -17.71 -18.90
C ARG A 11 -23.03 -17.05 -17.54
N GLU A 12 -23.28 -17.85 -16.51
CA GLU A 12 -23.44 -17.30 -15.15
C GLU A 12 -22.23 -16.40 -14.81
N PRO A 13 -22.47 -15.25 -14.14
CA PRO A 13 -21.37 -14.36 -13.76
C PRO A 13 -20.39 -15.10 -12.85
N THR A 14 -19.11 -14.91 -13.09
CA THR A 14 -18.02 -15.50 -12.29
C THR A 14 -18.15 -15.12 -10.83
N ARG A 15 -18.17 -16.08 -9.93
CA ARG A 15 -18.33 -15.86 -8.48
C ARG A 15 -17.02 -15.45 -7.85
N VAL A 16 -17.01 -14.26 -7.27
CA VAL A 16 -15.82 -13.55 -6.79
C VAL A 16 -15.83 -13.44 -5.27
N VAL A 17 -14.67 -13.59 -4.66
CA VAL A 17 -14.38 -13.14 -3.29
C VAL A 17 -13.31 -12.05 -3.37
N VAL A 18 -13.48 -11.00 -2.59
CA VAL A 18 -12.54 -9.87 -2.53
C VAL A 18 -11.76 -9.90 -1.23
N ILE A 19 -10.44 -9.83 -1.29
CA ILE A 19 -9.58 -9.59 -0.13
C ILE A 19 -8.90 -8.24 -0.35
N THR A 20 -9.10 -7.28 0.54
CA THR A 20 -8.64 -5.90 0.33
C THR A 20 -8.00 -5.29 1.57
N CYS A 21 -7.14 -4.28 1.35
CA CYS A 21 -6.66 -3.42 2.42
C CYS A 21 -7.79 -2.53 2.96
N ALA A 22 -7.84 -2.32 4.27
CA ALA A 22 -8.80 -1.42 4.91
C ALA A 22 -8.77 0.00 4.32
N VAL A 23 -7.66 0.43 3.74
CA VAL A 23 -7.55 1.72 3.05
C VAL A 23 -8.55 1.88 1.90
N LEU A 24 -8.96 0.77 1.25
CA LEU A 24 -9.92 0.76 0.15
C LEU A 24 -11.33 0.31 0.59
N GLU A 25 -11.55 0.17 1.89
CA GLU A 25 -12.80 -0.38 2.44
C GLU A 25 -14.04 0.32 1.90
N THR A 26 -14.06 1.62 1.96
CA THR A 26 -15.24 2.42 1.58
C THR A 26 -15.56 2.31 0.10
N GLU A 27 -14.53 2.39 -0.74
CA GLU A 27 -14.67 2.30 -2.20
C GLU A 27 -15.11 0.89 -2.61
N VAL A 28 -14.47 -0.14 -2.05
CA VAL A 28 -14.85 -1.53 -2.32
C VAL A 28 -16.27 -1.81 -1.86
N GLU A 29 -16.65 -1.43 -0.64
CA GLU A 29 -18.02 -1.62 -0.15
C GLU A 29 -19.06 -0.89 -1.00
N HIS A 30 -18.73 0.32 -1.49
CA HIS A 30 -19.64 1.05 -2.36
C HIS A 30 -19.89 0.30 -3.68
N PHE A 31 -18.81 -0.12 -4.36
CA PHE A 31 -18.95 -0.76 -5.67
C PHE A 31 -19.51 -2.18 -5.59
N VAL A 32 -19.20 -2.92 -4.54
CA VAL A 32 -19.72 -4.29 -4.31
C VAL A 32 -21.24 -4.33 -4.18
N ARG A 33 -21.88 -3.27 -3.68
CA ARG A 33 -23.34 -3.19 -3.59
C ARG A 33 -24.06 -3.42 -4.92
N SER A 34 -23.41 -3.08 -6.03
CA SER A 34 -23.92 -3.30 -7.39
C SER A 34 -23.35 -4.54 -8.08
N CYS A 35 -22.61 -5.40 -7.36
CA CYS A 35 -21.91 -6.55 -7.90
C CYS A 35 -22.41 -7.86 -7.26
N PRO A 36 -23.56 -8.43 -7.68
CA PRO A 36 -24.14 -9.62 -7.09
C PRO A 36 -23.25 -10.87 -7.19
N GLN A 37 -22.25 -10.87 -8.10
CA GLN A 37 -21.26 -11.92 -8.23
C GLN A 37 -20.21 -11.92 -7.11
N VAL A 38 -20.09 -10.84 -6.32
CA VAL A 38 -19.20 -10.79 -5.16
C VAL A 38 -19.89 -11.45 -3.97
N LEU A 39 -19.38 -12.62 -3.57
CA LEU A 39 -19.97 -13.44 -2.52
C LEU A 39 -19.52 -13.02 -1.11
N HIS A 40 -18.32 -12.47 -1.01
CA HIS A 40 -17.71 -12.11 0.27
C HIS A 40 -16.62 -11.05 0.07
N VAL A 41 -16.46 -10.18 1.07
CA VAL A 41 -15.36 -9.20 1.14
C VAL A 41 -14.66 -9.41 2.47
N GLU A 42 -13.37 -9.72 2.44
CA GLU A 42 -12.50 -9.79 3.60
C GLU A 42 -11.55 -8.58 3.60
N LYS A 43 -11.46 -7.91 4.75
CA LYS A 43 -10.63 -6.71 4.91
C LYS A 43 -9.49 -7.00 5.85
N LEU A 44 -8.26 -6.73 5.42
CA LEU A 44 -7.09 -6.79 6.28
C LEU A 44 -6.74 -5.37 6.74
N ARG A 45 -6.23 -5.26 7.96
CA ARG A 45 -5.89 -3.98 8.57
C ARG A 45 -4.87 -3.20 7.76
N GLN A 46 -4.92 -1.89 7.85
CA GLN A 46 -3.92 -0.98 7.30
C GLN A 46 -2.57 -1.16 8.02
N GLY A 47 -1.47 -0.79 7.36
CA GLY A 47 -0.11 -0.81 7.91
C GLY A 47 0.66 -2.11 7.69
N LEU A 48 0.04 -3.15 7.16
CA LEU A 48 0.73 -4.42 6.88
C LEU A 48 1.85 -4.28 5.84
N HIS A 49 1.76 -3.33 4.92
CA HIS A 49 2.81 -3.09 3.92
C HIS A 49 4.15 -2.61 4.51
N ASN A 50 4.17 -2.21 5.79
CA ASN A 50 5.37 -1.83 6.52
C ASN A 50 6.17 -3.05 6.99
N ASP A 51 5.52 -4.22 7.02
CA ASP A 51 6.10 -5.50 7.36
C ASP A 51 5.72 -6.50 6.24
N PRO A 52 6.42 -6.48 5.09
CA PRO A 52 6.07 -7.32 3.94
C PRO A 52 5.98 -8.82 4.26
N PRO A 53 6.85 -9.42 5.08
CA PRO A 53 6.70 -10.80 5.53
C PRO A 53 5.38 -11.04 6.28
N ARG A 54 4.94 -10.09 7.10
CA ARG A 54 3.68 -10.16 7.83
C ARG A 54 2.48 -10.02 6.89
N LEU A 55 2.52 -9.05 5.96
CA LEU A 55 1.48 -8.90 4.94
C LEU A 55 1.30 -10.20 4.17
N ARG A 56 2.38 -10.79 3.69
CA ARG A 56 2.35 -12.07 2.95
C ARG A 56 1.69 -13.18 3.77
N ARG A 57 2.06 -13.32 5.03
CA ARG A 57 1.48 -14.34 5.91
C ARG A 57 -0.02 -14.10 6.15
N GLU A 58 -0.41 -12.91 6.59
CA GLU A 58 -1.80 -12.58 6.88
C GLU A 58 -2.67 -12.68 5.61
N LEU A 59 -2.13 -12.29 4.46
CA LEU A 59 -2.83 -12.41 3.17
C LEU A 59 -2.99 -13.88 2.74
N GLN A 60 -1.97 -14.72 2.92
CA GLN A 60 -2.09 -16.16 2.65
C GLN A 60 -3.12 -16.82 3.57
N GLU A 61 -3.13 -16.46 4.86
CA GLU A 61 -4.14 -16.95 5.81
C GLU A 61 -5.56 -16.54 5.42
N ALA A 62 -5.73 -15.31 4.92
CA ALA A 62 -7.02 -14.85 4.40
C ALA A 62 -7.44 -15.64 3.15
N VAL A 63 -6.52 -15.85 2.21
CA VAL A 63 -6.78 -16.69 1.02
C VAL A 63 -7.20 -18.10 1.42
N ASP A 64 -6.46 -18.75 2.31
CA ASP A 64 -6.76 -20.11 2.78
C ASP A 64 -8.14 -20.15 3.48
N ARG A 65 -8.47 -19.13 4.26
CA ARG A 65 -9.77 -18.99 4.97
C ARG A 65 -10.94 -18.89 4.00
N VAL A 66 -10.85 -17.98 3.02
CA VAL A 66 -11.95 -17.78 2.07
C VAL A 66 -12.15 -18.96 1.14
N GLU A 67 -11.08 -19.69 0.75
CA GLU A 67 -11.20 -20.92 -0.03
C GLU A 67 -11.96 -22.03 0.72
N GLN A 68 -11.85 -22.07 2.05
CA GLN A 68 -12.58 -23.00 2.91
C GLN A 68 -14.01 -22.54 3.17
N GLN A 69 -14.20 -21.27 3.51
CA GLN A 69 -15.49 -20.74 3.95
C GLN A 69 -16.46 -20.42 2.80
N VAL A 70 -15.93 -20.14 1.61
CA VAL A 70 -16.71 -19.79 0.41
C VAL A 70 -16.45 -20.80 -0.71
N PRO A 71 -16.91 -22.04 -0.58
CA PRO A 71 -16.61 -23.12 -1.54
C PRO A 71 -17.11 -22.85 -2.96
N LYS A 72 -18.09 -21.96 -3.12
CA LYS A 72 -18.64 -21.55 -4.42
C LYS A 72 -17.79 -20.50 -5.13
N ALA A 73 -16.79 -19.90 -4.48
CA ALA A 73 -15.91 -18.94 -5.11
C ALA A 73 -15.10 -19.58 -6.24
N GLU A 74 -14.97 -18.86 -7.35
CA GLU A 74 -14.20 -19.26 -8.53
C GLU A 74 -12.94 -18.41 -8.68
N VAL A 75 -13.03 -17.15 -8.19
CA VAL A 75 -11.95 -16.17 -8.27
C VAL A 75 -11.80 -15.46 -6.93
N ILE A 76 -10.56 -15.31 -6.47
CA ILE A 76 -10.18 -14.42 -5.40
C ILE A 76 -9.54 -13.19 -6.02
N VAL A 77 -10.09 -12.02 -5.74
CA VAL A 77 -9.60 -10.72 -6.20
C VAL A 77 -8.85 -10.06 -5.06
N LEU A 78 -7.62 -9.62 -5.31
CA LEU A 78 -6.82 -8.88 -4.34
C LEU A 78 -6.92 -7.37 -4.59
N GLY A 79 -7.57 -6.64 -3.68
CA GLY A 79 -7.57 -5.18 -3.61
C GLY A 79 -6.25 -4.67 -3.02
N TYR A 80 -5.15 -5.06 -3.63
CA TYR A 80 -3.77 -4.74 -3.29
C TYR A 80 -2.95 -4.46 -4.54
N GLY A 81 -1.88 -3.67 -4.41
CA GLY A 81 -0.79 -3.68 -5.38
C GLY A 81 0.33 -4.64 -4.94
N LEU A 82 1.54 -4.41 -5.42
CA LEU A 82 2.75 -5.12 -4.99
C LEU A 82 3.05 -4.87 -3.50
N CYS A 83 2.73 -3.67 -2.99
CA CYS A 83 2.80 -3.28 -1.58
C CYS A 83 4.11 -3.70 -0.90
N SER A 84 5.22 -3.08 -1.31
CA SER A 84 6.57 -3.40 -0.81
C SER A 84 6.93 -4.89 -0.96
N ARG A 85 6.44 -5.56 -2.01
CA ARG A 85 6.59 -7.01 -2.27
C ARG A 85 5.87 -7.92 -1.26
N GLY A 86 5.00 -7.35 -0.44
CA GLY A 86 4.24 -8.11 0.55
C GLY A 86 3.20 -9.06 -0.04
N THR A 87 2.79 -8.87 -1.31
CA THR A 87 1.87 -9.76 -2.01
C THR A 87 2.56 -10.90 -2.76
N GLU A 88 3.89 -10.88 -2.86
CA GLU A 88 4.64 -11.97 -3.49
C GLU A 88 4.43 -13.30 -2.77
N GLU A 89 4.54 -14.41 -3.52
CA GLU A 89 4.43 -15.79 -3.03
C GLU A 89 3.05 -16.20 -2.50
N VAL A 90 2.08 -15.30 -2.41
CA VAL A 90 0.69 -15.64 -2.08
C VAL A 90 0.11 -16.48 -3.22
N CYS A 91 -0.58 -17.56 -2.90
CA CYS A 91 -1.15 -18.46 -3.90
C CYS A 91 -2.49 -19.04 -3.42
N THR A 92 -3.30 -19.46 -4.37
CA THR A 92 -4.55 -20.19 -4.14
C THR A 92 -4.34 -21.69 -4.41
N ARG A 93 -5.20 -22.53 -3.86
CA ARG A 93 -5.19 -23.97 -4.13
C ARG A 93 -6.27 -24.37 -5.13
N ARG A 94 -7.38 -23.68 -5.17
CA ARG A 94 -8.57 -24.01 -5.95
C ARG A 94 -9.03 -22.87 -6.87
N CYS A 95 -9.08 -21.66 -6.35
CA CYS A 95 -9.56 -20.49 -7.08
C CYS A 95 -8.49 -19.93 -8.01
N ARG A 96 -8.90 -19.24 -9.08
CA ARG A 96 -8.00 -18.31 -9.75
C ARG A 96 -7.80 -17.10 -8.82
N MET A 97 -6.65 -16.44 -8.93
CA MET A 97 -6.39 -15.20 -8.19
C MET A 97 -6.14 -14.07 -9.17
N VAL A 98 -6.73 -12.90 -8.90
CA VAL A 98 -6.56 -11.71 -9.72
C VAL A 98 -6.00 -10.59 -8.87
N ILE A 99 -4.95 -9.95 -9.37
CA ILE A 99 -4.33 -8.78 -8.74
C ILE A 99 -4.08 -7.71 -9.80
N PRO A 100 -4.31 -6.41 -9.51
CA PRO A 100 -3.97 -5.34 -10.45
C PRO A 100 -2.45 -5.20 -10.59
N ARG A 101 -1.99 -4.80 -11.78
CA ARG A 101 -0.61 -4.41 -12.03
C ARG A 101 -0.37 -3.02 -11.47
N ALA A 102 -0.22 -2.95 -10.16
CA ALA A 102 -0.13 -1.75 -9.36
C ALA A 102 1.02 -1.83 -8.35
N HIS A 103 1.66 -0.72 -8.05
CA HIS A 103 2.67 -0.67 -7.00
C HIS A 103 2.03 -0.71 -5.61
N ASP A 104 0.92 0.02 -5.44
CA ASP A 104 0.20 0.19 -4.18
C ASP A 104 -1.28 0.55 -4.39
N CYS A 105 -2.00 0.81 -3.30
CA CYS A 105 -3.42 1.18 -3.34
C CYS A 105 -3.69 2.54 -3.99
N ILE A 106 -2.73 3.44 -4.06
CA ILE A 106 -2.88 4.75 -4.71
C ILE A 106 -3.10 4.57 -6.21
N THR A 107 -2.42 3.58 -6.81
CA THR A 107 -2.65 3.21 -8.22
C THR A 107 -4.11 2.81 -8.47
N LEU A 108 -4.74 2.09 -7.54
CA LEU A 108 -6.16 1.70 -7.66
C LEU A 108 -7.09 2.90 -7.53
N LEU A 109 -6.73 3.88 -6.70
CA LEU A 109 -7.50 5.12 -6.57
C LEU A 109 -7.31 6.04 -7.76
N LEU A 110 -6.09 6.17 -8.29
CA LEU A 110 -5.83 6.98 -9.48
C LEU A 110 -6.39 6.34 -10.77
N GLY A 111 -6.65 5.02 -10.75
CA GLY A 111 -7.25 4.28 -11.84
C GLY A 111 -6.27 3.82 -12.94
N ASP A 112 -5.02 4.27 -12.92
CA ASP A 112 -4.03 3.92 -13.93
C ASP A 112 -2.59 3.99 -13.38
N ARG A 113 -1.76 2.96 -13.70
CA ARG A 113 -0.36 2.90 -13.26
C ARG A 113 0.54 3.94 -13.93
N ARG A 114 0.23 4.31 -15.19
CA ARG A 114 1.01 5.33 -15.91
C ARG A 114 0.73 6.70 -15.32
N ARG A 115 -0.53 6.99 -15.02
CA ARG A 115 -0.92 8.21 -14.30
C ARG A 115 -0.20 8.33 -12.96
N TYR A 116 -0.12 7.23 -12.19
CA TYR A 116 0.65 7.18 -10.95
C TYR A 116 2.13 7.48 -11.18
N ALA A 117 2.76 6.79 -12.13
CA ALA A 117 4.18 6.95 -12.44
C ALA A 117 4.51 8.36 -12.95
N ASP A 118 3.64 8.93 -13.79
CA ASP A 118 3.78 10.29 -14.32
C ASP A 118 3.67 11.33 -13.19
N TYR A 119 2.70 11.16 -12.30
CA TYR A 119 2.53 12.06 -11.17
C TYR A 119 3.75 12.03 -10.24
N VAL A 120 4.21 10.86 -9.82
CA VAL A 120 5.38 10.71 -8.94
C VAL A 120 6.65 11.28 -9.58
N ARG A 121 6.82 11.12 -10.89
CA ARG A 121 7.96 11.69 -11.62
C ARG A 121 7.91 13.23 -11.67
N GLN A 122 6.72 13.81 -11.85
CA GLN A 122 6.54 15.26 -11.90
C GLN A 122 6.57 15.92 -10.53
N GLN A 123 6.14 15.19 -9.51
CA GLN A 123 5.99 15.64 -8.14
C GLN A 123 6.72 14.70 -7.17
N PRO A 124 8.06 14.63 -7.24
CA PRO A 124 8.85 13.87 -6.27
C PRO A 124 8.66 14.51 -4.88
N GLY A 125 8.63 13.71 -3.85
CA GLY A 125 8.36 14.19 -2.49
C GLY A 125 6.85 14.35 -2.17
N THR A 126 6.01 13.62 -2.87
CA THR A 126 4.57 13.54 -2.57
C THR A 126 4.30 12.52 -1.47
N TYR A 127 3.58 12.94 -0.44
CA TYR A 127 2.91 12.07 0.52
C TYR A 127 1.42 11.97 0.20
N TRP A 128 0.91 10.76 0.09
CA TRP A 128 -0.45 10.51 -0.33
C TRP A 128 -1.42 10.42 0.83
N TYR A 129 -2.57 11.06 0.67
CA TYR A 129 -3.73 11.00 1.55
C TYR A 129 -4.93 10.47 0.77
N SER A 130 -5.83 9.77 1.45
CA SER A 130 -7.11 9.33 0.90
C SER A 130 -8.14 9.19 2.02
N PRO A 131 -9.45 9.07 1.73
CA PRO A 131 -10.46 8.85 2.76
C PRO A 131 -10.12 7.68 3.66
N GLY A 132 -9.78 6.54 3.09
CA GLY A 132 -9.43 5.35 3.86
C GLY A 132 -8.09 5.48 4.59
N TRP A 133 -7.11 6.16 4.00
CA TRP A 133 -5.84 6.43 4.68
C TRP A 133 -6.04 7.27 5.93
N ASN A 134 -6.80 8.37 5.82
CA ASN A 134 -7.09 9.27 6.94
C ASN A 134 -7.85 8.57 8.08
N ARG A 135 -8.71 7.60 7.76
CA ARG A 135 -9.49 6.86 8.78
C ARG A 135 -8.69 5.77 9.49
N HIS A 136 -7.85 5.05 8.76
CA HIS A 136 -7.16 3.86 9.27
C HIS A 136 -5.72 4.12 9.68
N HIS A 137 -5.22 5.34 9.49
CA HIS A 137 -3.87 5.74 9.85
C HIS A 137 -3.87 7.15 10.45
N VAL A 138 -2.87 7.47 11.24
CA VAL A 138 -2.60 8.83 11.68
C VAL A 138 -1.43 9.36 10.84
N PRO A 139 -1.74 10.05 9.72
CA PRO A 139 -0.71 10.54 8.82
C PRO A 139 0.13 11.66 9.45
N PRO A 140 1.26 12.05 8.84
CA PRO A 140 2.02 13.22 9.28
C PRO A 140 1.13 14.44 9.45
N GLY A 141 1.31 15.16 10.57
CA GLY A 141 0.50 16.33 10.89
C GLY A 141 0.40 16.57 12.40
N PRO A 142 -0.36 17.57 12.83
CA PRO A 142 -0.41 17.98 14.23
C PRO A 142 -0.90 16.86 15.16
N GLN A 143 -1.95 16.14 14.78
CA GLN A 143 -2.49 15.06 15.60
C GLN A 143 -1.46 13.94 15.85
N ARG A 144 -0.69 13.55 14.82
CA ARG A 144 0.39 12.57 14.97
C ARG A 144 1.47 13.09 15.90
N TYR A 145 1.86 14.35 15.73
CA TYR A 145 2.86 15.00 16.57
C TYR A 145 2.46 14.97 18.05
N GLU A 146 1.28 15.47 18.36
CA GLU A 146 0.77 15.52 19.75
C GLU A 146 0.68 14.13 20.37
N THR A 147 0.17 13.14 19.61
CA THR A 147 0.04 11.77 20.10
C THR A 147 1.39 11.14 20.42
N LEU A 148 2.36 11.26 19.51
CA LEU A 148 3.69 10.68 19.71
C LEU A 148 4.48 11.41 20.79
N HIS A 149 4.43 12.74 20.82
CA HIS A 149 5.09 13.54 21.83
C HIS A 149 4.62 13.15 23.23
N LYS A 150 3.29 13.07 23.43
CA LYS A 150 2.72 12.62 24.70
C LYS A 150 3.22 11.21 25.09
N GLN A 151 3.23 10.26 24.15
CA GLN A 151 3.73 8.90 24.39
C GLN A 151 5.22 8.89 24.79
N TYR A 152 6.03 9.72 24.12
CA TYR A 152 7.46 9.80 24.43
C TYR A 152 7.74 10.49 25.77
N VAL A 153 6.98 11.54 26.11
CA VAL A 153 7.06 12.18 27.44
C VAL A 153 6.70 11.20 28.56
N GLU A 154 5.59 10.50 28.40
CA GLU A 154 5.15 9.49 29.40
C GLU A 154 6.17 8.36 29.60
N ARG A 155 6.87 7.97 28.52
CA ARG A 155 7.77 6.81 28.55
C ARG A 155 9.22 7.16 28.86
N TYR A 156 9.69 8.33 28.42
CA TYR A 156 11.11 8.66 28.42
C TYR A 156 11.45 10.00 29.07
N GLY A 157 10.45 10.79 29.50
CA GLY A 157 10.61 12.14 30.02
C GLY A 157 10.74 13.20 28.91
N GLU A 158 10.56 14.47 29.30
CA GLU A 158 10.47 15.62 28.36
C GLU A 158 11.71 15.76 27.47
N ASP A 159 12.91 15.80 28.09
CA ASP A 159 14.17 16.01 27.35
C ASP A 159 14.42 14.93 26.26
N ASN A 160 14.10 13.66 26.59
CA ASN A 160 14.23 12.57 25.62
C ASN A 160 13.12 12.59 24.56
N ALA A 161 11.92 13.05 24.95
CA ALA A 161 10.80 13.18 24.00
C ALA A 161 11.12 14.18 22.90
N GLU A 162 11.70 15.33 23.20
CA GLU A 162 12.10 16.33 22.19
C GLU A 162 13.12 15.74 21.19
N TYR A 163 14.13 15.03 21.70
CA TYR A 163 15.11 14.37 20.83
C TYR A 163 14.46 13.31 19.93
N LEU A 164 13.59 12.46 20.49
CA LEU A 164 12.89 11.42 19.73
C LEU A 164 11.94 12.02 18.69
N MET A 165 11.26 13.11 19.02
CA MET A 165 10.40 13.82 18.07
C MET A 165 11.19 14.43 16.92
N SER A 166 12.36 15.02 17.19
CA SER A 166 13.25 15.53 16.16
C SER A 166 13.71 14.41 15.20
N ALA A 167 14.09 13.26 15.74
CA ALA A 167 14.47 12.09 14.94
C ALA A 167 13.29 11.53 14.14
N GLU A 168 12.11 11.44 14.75
CA GLU A 168 10.88 10.96 14.11
C GLU A 168 10.43 11.87 12.95
N GLN A 169 10.67 13.17 13.04
CA GLN A 169 10.29 14.11 12.00
C GLN A 169 11.30 14.23 10.86
N HIS A 170 12.50 13.71 11.04
CA HIS A 170 13.57 13.87 10.04
C HIS A 170 13.17 13.36 8.64
N TRP A 171 12.42 12.26 8.56
CA TRP A 171 11.98 11.70 7.29
C TRP A 171 10.95 12.59 6.57
N PHE A 172 10.21 13.49 7.29
CA PHE A 172 9.30 14.44 6.67
C PHE A 172 10.01 15.40 5.70
N ASN A 173 11.31 15.63 5.90
CA ASN A 173 12.11 16.48 5.02
C ASN A 173 12.27 15.92 3.60
N THR A 174 11.96 14.65 3.39
CA THR A 174 11.94 14.03 2.05
C THR A 174 10.67 14.33 1.29
N TYR A 175 9.65 14.89 1.97
CA TYR A 175 8.36 15.26 1.40
C TYR A 175 8.18 16.77 1.39
N ASN A 176 7.46 17.25 0.41
CA ASN A 176 7.12 18.67 0.27
C ASN A 176 5.68 18.90 -0.21
N ARG A 177 4.92 17.80 -0.36
CA ARG A 177 3.57 17.85 -0.90
C ARG A 177 2.67 16.82 -0.22
N ALA A 178 1.48 17.26 0.18
CA ALA A 178 0.36 16.43 0.58
C ALA A 178 -0.63 16.32 -0.58
N THR A 179 -0.75 15.14 -1.18
CA THR A 179 -1.70 14.91 -2.27
C THR A 179 -2.84 14.05 -1.79
N TYR A 180 -4.03 14.63 -1.75
CA TYR A 180 -5.27 13.90 -1.46
C TYR A 180 -5.83 13.30 -2.73
N VAL A 181 -6.20 12.02 -2.70
CA VAL A 181 -6.83 11.32 -3.82
C VAL A 181 -8.11 10.62 -3.35
N ASP A 182 -9.19 10.79 -4.11
CA ASP A 182 -10.46 10.11 -3.85
C ASP A 182 -11.20 9.77 -5.16
N LEU A 183 -12.15 8.86 -5.04
CA LEU A 183 -13.06 8.45 -6.13
C LEU A 183 -14.42 9.15 -6.06
N GLY A 184 -14.59 10.20 -5.25
CA GLY A 184 -15.88 10.80 -4.94
C GLY A 184 -16.79 9.89 -4.12
N VAL A 185 -16.28 8.77 -3.60
CA VAL A 185 -16.99 7.79 -2.82
C VAL A 185 -16.42 7.75 -1.40
N GLY A 186 -17.30 7.97 -0.41
CA GLY A 186 -16.90 7.96 0.99
C GLY A 186 -15.94 9.08 1.40
N ALA A 187 -15.56 9.95 0.49
CA ALA A 187 -14.85 11.19 0.78
C ALA A 187 -15.81 12.18 1.44
N THR A 188 -15.34 12.83 2.48
CA THR A 188 -16.09 13.89 3.16
C THR A 188 -15.33 15.22 3.09
N PRO A 189 -16.02 16.37 3.23
CA PRO A 189 -15.34 17.67 3.34
C PRO A 189 -14.32 17.72 4.47
N GLU A 190 -14.56 16.97 5.54
CA GLU A 190 -13.67 16.85 6.70
C GLU A 190 -12.36 16.15 6.34
N ASP A 191 -12.37 15.13 5.48
CA ASP A 191 -11.17 14.44 5.00
C ASP A 191 -10.22 15.40 4.29
N LEU A 192 -10.77 16.25 3.43
CA LEU A 192 -10.01 17.26 2.69
C LEU A 192 -9.50 18.37 3.62
N THR A 193 -10.35 18.81 4.55
CA THR A 193 -9.98 19.81 5.58
C THR A 193 -8.87 19.29 6.47
N PHE A 194 -8.95 18.04 6.90
CA PHE A 194 -7.91 17.36 7.67
C PHE A 194 -6.58 17.30 6.91
N THR A 195 -6.62 16.88 5.64
CA THR A 195 -5.41 16.82 4.80
C THR A 195 -4.78 18.19 4.63
N ARG A 196 -5.59 19.24 4.43
CA ARG A 196 -5.12 20.63 4.35
C ARG A 196 -4.45 21.09 5.65
N ALA A 197 -5.06 20.80 6.79
CA ALA A 197 -4.48 21.14 8.08
C ALA A 197 -3.12 20.42 8.31
N CYS A 198 -2.98 19.17 7.86
CA CYS A 198 -1.70 18.47 7.89
C CYS A 198 -0.67 19.14 6.97
N ALA A 199 -1.05 19.48 5.74
CA ALA A 199 -0.18 20.15 4.77
C ALA A 199 0.32 21.50 5.29
N ASP A 200 -0.58 22.34 5.82
CA ASP A 200 -0.27 23.67 6.37
C ASP A 200 0.70 23.54 7.56
N TRP A 201 0.44 22.61 8.47
CA TRP A 201 1.31 22.36 9.63
C TRP A 201 2.72 21.90 9.24
N LEU A 202 2.83 21.06 8.18
CA LEU A 202 4.09 20.54 7.66
C LEU A 202 4.79 21.52 6.70
N HIS A 203 4.17 22.63 6.36
CA HIS A 203 4.61 23.57 5.33
C HIS A 203 4.75 22.88 3.94
N TRP A 204 3.89 21.90 3.65
CA TRP A 204 3.83 21.21 2.38
C TRP A 204 2.81 21.86 1.45
N GLN A 205 3.07 21.77 0.16
CA GLN A 205 2.06 22.11 -0.83
C GLN A 205 0.91 21.11 -0.77
N MET A 206 -0.32 21.60 -0.97
CA MET A 206 -1.46 20.70 -1.07
C MET A 206 -1.90 20.54 -2.53
N ASP A 207 -2.20 19.32 -2.91
CA ASP A 207 -2.83 18.97 -4.18
C ASP A 207 -4.02 18.04 -3.96
N HIS A 208 -4.98 18.05 -4.90
CA HIS A 208 -6.15 17.17 -4.89
C HIS A 208 -6.28 16.49 -6.25
N GLN A 209 -6.20 15.17 -6.26
CA GLN A 209 -6.36 14.34 -7.44
C GLN A 209 -7.72 13.63 -7.40
N HIS A 210 -8.59 13.95 -8.36
CA HIS A 210 -9.78 13.13 -8.60
C HIS A 210 -9.35 11.81 -9.24
N GLY A 211 -9.63 10.71 -8.57
CA GLY A 211 -9.31 9.38 -9.03
C GLY A 211 -10.22 8.89 -10.14
N ASP A 212 -9.96 7.69 -10.65
CA ASP A 212 -10.79 6.99 -11.60
C ASP A 212 -11.17 5.62 -11.07
N ALA A 213 -12.46 5.36 -10.95
CA ALA A 213 -13.00 4.13 -10.40
C ALA A 213 -12.92 2.93 -11.36
N GLU A 214 -12.57 3.14 -12.62
CA GLU A 214 -12.66 2.10 -13.65
C GLU A 214 -11.77 0.89 -13.34
N LEU A 215 -10.51 1.13 -12.90
CA LEU A 215 -9.61 0.04 -12.52
C LEU A 215 -10.18 -0.79 -11.37
N LEU A 216 -10.69 -0.13 -10.33
CA LEU A 216 -11.26 -0.81 -9.16
C LEU A 216 -12.55 -1.56 -9.51
N ARG A 217 -13.44 -0.95 -10.30
CA ARG A 217 -14.66 -1.62 -10.79
C ARG A 217 -14.34 -2.85 -11.63
N THR A 218 -13.43 -2.72 -12.59
CA THR A 218 -13.02 -3.85 -13.43
C THR A 218 -12.33 -4.94 -12.60
N LEU A 219 -11.56 -4.57 -11.58
CA LEU A 219 -11.00 -5.54 -10.64
C LEU A 219 -12.09 -6.40 -10.00
N LEU A 220 -13.22 -5.79 -9.59
CA LEU A 220 -14.32 -6.49 -8.91
C LEU A 220 -15.21 -7.32 -9.85
N THR A 221 -15.29 -6.95 -11.13
CA THR A 221 -16.31 -7.50 -12.04
C THR A 221 -15.72 -8.23 -13.26
N GLY A 222 -14.46 -7.98 -13.61
CA GLY A 222 -13.89 -8.35 -14.90
C GLY A 222 -14.47 -7.50 -16.05
N PRO A 223 -14.13 -7.79 -17.31
CA PRO A 223 -13.09 -8.77 -17.68
C PRO A 223 -11.68 -8.31 -17.29
N TRP A 224 -10.86 -9.27 -16.87
CA TRP A 224 -9.47 -9.00 -16.47
C TRP A 224 -8.53 -9.17 -17.66
N ASP A 225 -8.18 -8.08 -18.31
CA ASP A 225 -7.18 -8.04 -19.36
C ASP A 225 -5.75 -8.09 -18.78
N ASP A 226 -4.80 -8.60 -19.57
CA ASP A 226 -3.40 -8.78 -19.12
C ASP A 226 -2.61 -7.47 -19.07
N GLU A 227 -3.14 -6.36 -19.58
CA GLU A 227 -2.49 -5.06 -19.46
C GLU A 227 -2.62 -4.51 -18.04
N ARG A 228 -3.82 -4.59 -17.46
CA ARG A 228 -4.15 -4.01 -16.16
C ARG A 228 -4.06 -5.01 -15.00
N PHE A 229 -4.20 -6.29 -15.28
CA PHE A 229 -4.32 -7.34 -14.25
C PHE A 229 -3.38 -8.51 -14.51
N LEU A 230 -2.98 -9.16 -13.43
CA LEU A 230 -2.35 -10.48 -13.47
C LEU A 230 -3.37 -11.51 -12.97
N VAL A 231 -3.69 -12.48 -13.82
CA VAL A 231 -4.56 -13.61 -13.48
C VAL A 231 -3.69 -14.84 -13.24
N LEU A 232 -3.77 -15.38 -12.04
CA LEU A 232 -3.01 -16.54 -11.59
C LEU A 232 -3.90 -17.77 -11.54
N ALA A 233 -3.43 -18.88 -12.07
CA ALA A 233 -4.05 -20.18 -11.88
C ALA A 233 -3.76 -20.73 -10.46
N PRO A 234 -4.56 -21.68 -9.95
CA PRO A 234 -4.26 -22.38 -8.71
C PRO A 234 -2.82 -22.91 -8.69
N GLY A 235 -2.11 -22.75 -7.58
CA GLY A 235 -0.71 -23.13 -7.42
C GLY A 235 0.31 -22.15 -7.99
N GLN A 236 -0.13 -21.12 -8.69
CA GLN A 236 0.74 -20.01 -9.09
C GLN A 236 0.78 -18.92 -8.02
N SER A 237 1.90 -18.24 -7.94
CA SER A 237 2.08 -17.02 -7.18
C SER A 237 2.66 -15.92 -8.06
N LEU A 238 2.82 -14.74 -7.51
CA LEU A 238 3.42 -13.63 -8.23
C LEU A 238 4.81 -13.28 -7.71
N THR A 239 5.59 -12.63 -8.56
CA THR A 239 6.83 -11.95 -8.19
C THR A 239 6.96 -10.65 -8.97
N MET A 240 7.73 -9.71 -8.43
CA MET A 240 8.09 -8.47 -9.12
C MET A 240 8.88 -8.78 -10.40
N THR A 241 8.75 -7.90 -11.39
CA THR A 241 9.58 -7.90 -12.60
C THR A 241 10.23 -6.53 -12.80
N ALA A 242 11.36 -6.51 -13.49
CA ALA A 242 12.03 -5.26 -13.89
C ALA A 242 11.30 -4.53 -15.03
N ASP A 243 10.30 -5.15 -15.65
CA ASP A 243 9.48 -4.53 -16.70
C ASP A 243 8.51 -3.51 -16.06
N PRO A 244 8.68 -2.21 -16.31
CA PRO A 244 7.84 -1.16 -15.71
C PRO A 244 6.38 -1.20 -16.18
N ASP A 245 6.12 -1.77 -17.36
CA ASP A 245 4.77 -1.92 -17.87
C ASP A 245 4.05 -3.14 -17.28
N ARG A 246 4.78 -4.09 -16.75
CA ARG A 246 4.22 -5.30 -16.16
C ARG A 246 4.19 -5.30 -14.64
N ILE A 247 5.19 -4.73 -13.98
CA ILE A 247 5.37 -4.65 -12.52
C ILE A 247 5.51 -6.02 -11.87
N ILE A 248 4.57 -6.94 -12.16
CA ILE A 248 4.46 -8.29 -11.59
C ILE A 248 4.27 -9.35 -12.69
N ARG A 249 4.75 -10.56 -12.41
CA ARG A 249 4.57 -11.72 -13.29
C ARG A 249 4.21 -12.97 -12.50
N ALA A 250 3.57 -13.92 -13.15
CA ALA A 250 3.28 -15.23 -12.58
C ALA A 250 4.56 -16.08 -12.44
N VAL A 251 4.63 -16.86 -11.37
CA VAL A 251 5.63 -17.90 -11.14
C VAL A 251 4.95 -19.17 -10.62
N GLN A 252 5.46 -20.33 -11.01
CA GLN A 252 5.02 -21.57 -10.40
C GLN A 252 5.60 -21.66 -8.99
N ARG A 253 4.76 -21.89 -8.00
CA ARG A 253 5.25 -22.20 -6.67
C ARG A 253 5.85 -23.62 -6.68
N ALA A 254 7.08 -23.73 -6.22
CA ALA A 254 7.66 -25.07 -6.01
C ALA A 254 6.73 -25.86 -5.07
N PRO A 255 6.41 -27.13 -5.38
CA PRO A 255 5.65 -27.94 -4.45
C PRO A 255 6.36 -27.92 -3.10
N ALA A 256 5.60 -27.74 -2.02
CA ALA A 256 6.17 -27.87 -0.69
C ALA A 256 6.91 -29.22 -0.62
N PRO A 257 8.14 -29.26 -0.05
CA PRO A 257 8.84 -30.53 0.06
C PRO A 257 7.91 -31.55 0.73
N ALA A 258 7.67 -32.67 0.07
CA ALA A 258 6.86 -33.71 0.63
C ALA A 258 7.48 -34.08 1.98
N CYS A 259 6.70 -33.97 3.07
CA CYS A 259 7.11 -34.49 4.35
C CYS A 259 7.28 -36.01 4.18
N ASN A 260 8.50 -36.47 3.89
CA ASN A 260 8.83 -37.88 3.89
C ASN A 260 8.72 -38.35 5.35
N GLY A 261 7.53 -38.83 5.74
CA GLY A 261 7.36 -39.49 7.03
C GLY A 261 6.06 -39.27 7.80
N CYS A 262 5.11 -38.46 7.33
CA CYS A 262 3.80 -38.37 7.99
C CYS A 262 2.82 -39.33 7.32
N ALA A 263 2.71 -40.56 7.83
CA ALA A 263 1.55 -41.43 7.57
C ALA A 263 0.29 -40.64 8.05
N ALA A 264 -0.75 -40.68 7.20
CA ALA A 264 -2.02 -39.98 7.40
C ALA A 264 -2.81 -40.59 8.56
N THR A 265 -2.33 -40.43 9.79
CA THR A 265 -3.10 -40.69 11.02
C THR A 265 -2.44 -39.92 12.16
N ALA A 266 -3.23 -39.06 12.81
CA ALA A 266 -2.91 -38.33 14.04
C ALA A 266 -2.09 -37.02 13.92
N CYS A 267 -2.71 -35.94 13.47
CA CYS A 267 -2.37 -34.58 13.93
C CYS A 267 -3.55 -33.98 14.71
N GLY A 268 -3.97 -34.69 15.77
CA GLY A 268 -4.81 -34.19 16.85
C GLY A 268 -3.96 -33.86 18.08
N GLY A 269 -2.93 -33.03 17.90
CA GLY A 269 -2.10 -32.54 18.99
C GLY A 269 -2.67 -31.24 19.53
N LYS A 270 -3.23 -31.27 20.74
CA LYS A 270 -3.50 -30.09 21.57
C LYS A 270 -2.18 -29.32 21.73
N ALA A 271 -2.10 -28.15 21.11
CA ALA A 271 -1.04 -27.19 21.40
C ALA A 271 -1.27 -26.69 22.85
N THR A 272 -0.48 -27.19 23.78
CA THR A 272 -0.27 -26.50 25.05
C THR A 272 0.44 -25.20 24.74
N ALA A 273 -0.22 -24.08 25.03
CA ALA A 273 0.37 -22.76 24.92
C ALA A 273 1.55 -22.66 25.90
N GLU A 274 2.76 -22.81 25.41
CA GLU A 274 3.94 -22.35 26.10
C GLU A 274 3.91 -20.83 26.10
N ILE A 275 3.82 -20.26 27.30
CA ILE A 275 3.92 -18.82 27.53
C ILE A 275 5.36 -18.43 27.18
N VAL A 276 5.55 -17.94 25.96
CA VAL A 276 6.80 -17.30 25.57
C VAL A 276 6.88 -15.96 26.32
N PRO A 277 7.93 -15.73 27.14
CA PRO A 277 8.11 -14.44 27.80
C PRO A 277 8.22 -13.33 26.74
N PRO A 278 7.78 -12.09 27.06
CA PRO A 278 7.86 -10.98 26.12
C PRO A 278 9.31 -10.81 25.65
N PRO A 279 9.52 -10.53 24.35
CA PRO A 279 10.86 -10.35 23.84
C PRO A 279 11.55 -9.20 24.59
N THR A 280 12.75 -9.48 25.05
CA THR A 280 13.67 -8.49 25.61
C THR A 280 13.77 -7.31 24.63
N PRO A 281 13.74 -6.05 25.09
CA PRO A 281 13.82 -4.91 24.19
C PRO A 281 15.12 -4.99 23.39
N ILE A 282 14.96 -5.15 22.09
CA ILE A 282 16.06 -5.03 21.14
C ILE A 282 16.61 -3.61 21.30
N ARG A 283 17.87 -3.49 21.64
CA ARG A 283 18.61 -2.22 21.60
C ARG A 283 18.36 -1.62 20.22
N SER A 284 17.76 -0.44 20.20
CA SER A 284 17.55 0.34 19.01
C SER A 284 18.91 0.72 18.41
N GLY A 285 19.37 -0.09 17.47
CA GLY A 285 20.25 0.43 16.44
C GLY A 285 19.43 1.44 15.65
N ALA A 286 19.91 2.68 15.57
CA ALA A 286 19.40 3.67 14.65
C ALA A 286 19.59 3.12 13.22
N GLY A 287 18.54 2.65 12.62
CA GLY A 287 18.55 2.11 11.27
C GLY A 287 17.16 1.66 10.90
N ASP A 288 16.61 2.26 9.86
CA ASP A 288 15.48 1.81 9.06
C ASP A 288 14.06 2.05 9.62
N ILE A 289 13.70 3.34 9.75
CA ILE A 289 12.35 3.75 9.38
C ILE A 289 12.46 4.44 8.02
N ALA A 290 12.79 3.65 7.00
CA ALA A 290 12.74 4.09 5.61
C ALA A 290 11.31 4.42 5.22
N GLY A 291 11.17 5.59 4.67
CA GLY A 291 9.97 6.28 4.30
C GLY A 291 8.92 5.48 3.57
N TYR A 292 7.70 5.85 3.81
CA TYR A 292 6.49 5.47 3.09
C TYR A 292 6.41 6.18 1.74
N GLY A 293 7.38 5.92 0.90
CA GLY A 293 7.37 6.23 -0.51
C GLY A 293 7.94 5.03 -1.24
N CYS A 294 7.26 4.53 -2.27
CA CYS A 294 7.86 3.55 -3.17
C CYS A 294 9.23 4.08 -3.64
N PRO A 295 10.33 3.34 -3.48
CA PRO A 295 11.58 3.75 -4.10
C PRO A 295 11.40 3.71 -5.61
N SER A 296 11.43 4.87 -6.23
CA SER A 296 11.59 4.98 -7.67
C SER A 296 12.89 4.28 -8.06
N ALA A 297 12.78 3.36 -9.02
CA ALA A 297 13.92 2.77 -9.69
C ALA A 297 14.75 3.88 -10.36
N THR A 298 15.85 4.29 -9.75
CA THR A 298 16.89 5.06 -10.41
C THR A 298 18.16 4.26 -10.38
N GLY A 299 18.65 3.95 -11.60
CA GLY A 299 19.94 3.30 -11.80
C GLY A 299 21.07 4.15 -11.24
N GLU A 300 22.01 3.48 -10.61
CA GLU A 300 23.28 4.04 -10.16
C GLU A 300 24.12 4.54 -11.35
N PRO A 301 24.75 5.72 -11.27
CA PRO A 301 25.98 5.97 -11.99
C PRO A 301 27.18 5.71 -11.07
N ALA A 302 28.13 4.99 -11.60
CA ALA A 302 29.40 4.66 -10.99
C ALA A 302 30.15 5.90 -10.47
N VAL A 303 30.57 5.84 -9.20
CA VAL A 303 31.44 6.86 -8.57
C VAL A 303 32.88 6.46 -8.81
N THR A 304 33.60 7.27 -9.55
CA THR A 304 35.09 7.27 -9.56
C THR A 304 35.58 8.23 -8.51
N SER A 305 36.44 7.71 -7.64
CA SER A 305 37.13 8.41 -6.55
C SER A 305 38.16 9.43 -7.03
N SER A 306 38.17 10.63 -6.48
CA SER A 306 39.36 11.41 -6.21
C SER A 306 39.10 12.56 -5.25
N SER A 307 39.74 12.54 -4.08
CA SER A 307 40.00 13.68 -3.17
C SER A 307 41.50 14.07 -3.32
N PRO A 308 42.04 15.13 -2.65
CA PRO A 308 41.48 16.38 -2.14
C PRO A 308 42.36 17.61 -2.50
N SER A 309 41.91 18.82 -2.23
CA SER A 309 42.83 19.88 -1.69
C SER A 309 42.08 21.10 -1.17
N GLN A 310 42.56 21.55 -0.04
CA GLN A 310 42.22 22.73 0.75
C GLN A 310 42.42 24.04 -0.01
N GLN A 311 41.63 25.07 0.30
CA GLN A 311 42.11 26.42 0.63
C GLN A 311 40.93 27.35 1.03
N ARG A 312 41.04 27.96 2.22
CA ARG A 312 40.38 29.20 2.69
C ARG A 312 41.36 30.37 2.48
N PRO A 313 41.05 31.64 2.87
CA PRO A 313 39.84 32.46 2.74
C PRO A 313 40.14 33.80 2.01
N VAL A 314 39.21 34.72 1.88
CA VAL A 314 39.37 36.16 2.22
C VAL A 314 38.05 36.94 2.12
N ASP A 315 37.90 37.90 3.04
CA ASP A 315 36.86 38.85 3.28
C ASP A 315 36.59 39.84 2.14
N ALA A 316 35.36 40.37 2.10
CA ALA A 316 35.15 41.83 2.02
C ALA A 316 33.64 42.20 2.19
N ALA A 317 33.41 42.98 3.19
CA ALA A 317 32.18 43.69 3.50
C ALA A 317 31.93 44.82 2.51
N VAL A 318 30.63 45.17 2.29
CA VAL A 318 30.13 46.58 2.16
C VAL A 318 28.62 46.60 2.32
N THR A 319 28.13 47.29 3.31
CA THR A 319 26.82 47.94 3.53
C THR A 319 26.94 49.39 3.13
N PRO A 320 25.86 50.28 3.19
CA PRO A 320 24.41 50.15 3.21
C PRO A 320 23.60 51.23 2.40
N ALA A 321 22.28 51.06 2.29
CA ALA A 321 21.09 51.95 2.39
C ALA A 321 21.03 53.26 1.57
N PRO A 322 19.85 54.03 1.55
CA PRO A 322 18.43 53.71 1.68
C PRO A 322 17.50 54.56 0.73
N GLY A 323 16.16 54.40 0.89
CA GLY A 323 15.12 55.39 0.46
C GLY A 323 14.35 54.92 -0.81
N GLU A 324 13.06 55.01 -0.98
CA GLU A 324 11.95 55.76 -0.39
C GLU A 324 10.63 55.14 -0.91
N ASN A 325 9.56 55.23 -0.15
CA ASN A 325 8.14 55.00 -0.49
C ASN A 325 7.52 56.30 -1.02
N PRO A 326 6.22 56.37 -1.30
CA PRO A 326 5.27 55.60 -2.12
C PRO A 326 4.60 56.54 -3.16
N PRO A 327 3.43 56.35 -3.71
CA PRO A 327 2.15 56.07 -3.04
C PRO A 327 1.50 54.74 -3.39
#